data_19705b1452050c00473d940ed2e1751c
#
_entry.id   19705b1452050c00473d940ed2e1751c
#
_cell.length_a   1.000
_cell.length_b   1.000
_cell.length_c   1.000
_cell.angle_alpha   90.00
_cell.angle_beta   90.00
_cell.angle_gamma   90.00
#
_symmetry.space_group_name_H-M   'P 1'
#
loop_
_entity.id
_entity.type
_entity.pdbx_description
1 polymer ?
#
loop_
_entity_poly.entity_id
_entity_poly.type
_entity_poly.pdbx_seq_one_letter_code
_entity_poly.pdbx_strand_id
1 'polypeptide(L)'
;MTDSELKKLKDDLWHSADMLRAGAHLAANKYGQPILGLIFLRYADILFKQHKDEIDRAFNKLKNSRMAKSPRQIAIEKCGFYLPEEAYYDFINSAPDDAHKATLVKNAMEAIERENPKMAGVLPKAVYGQLVPEEEPELLSKIVRVFKDIPETISIDLFGEIYEYFLGNFALAEGQDGGAFYTPASVVQYMVEVLQPVPGEKKFLDPACGSGGMFVQAARYMHRHNTGNRKAMDFRCYGVEKEPDTVKLAKMNLLLNNVRGEITEANSFYSDPYDAFGKFDYVMANPPFNVDEVVVEKVKDDRRFNTYGVPRNKTKKGGKAGDKKETVPNANYLWIGYFATALNANGKAALVMANSASDAGGSELEIRKRLIEDGLISQMVTLPSNMFSSVTLPATLWFFDKRKQKKDEILFVDARGVFTQVDRAHRKFSDWQIKNLGIITRLYEGDTAAFEALKVEYKKNGNAEALTWLEERFPDGVYRDVTGLCKVAKLDGEDGIRDQDYSLNAGRYVGVVIEDDGMTEAEFAAEMAKMNEELRALGEEARRLEGEILGDGGRISG
;
A
#
# COMPACT_ATOMS: atom_id res chain seq x y z
N MET A 1 -20.41 16.06 -3.18
CA MET A 1 -19.08 16.58 -3.56
C MET A 1 -18.62 15.78 -4.77
N THR A 2 -18.23 16.46 -5.83
CA THR A 2 -17.68 15.85 -7.06
C THR A 2 -16.20 15.50 -6.86
N ASP A 3 -15.64 14.63 -7.71
CA ASP A 3 -14.21 14.28 -7.64
C ASP A 3 -13.29 15.49 -7.80
N SER A 4 -13.70 16.47 -8.62
CA SER A 4 -12.97 17.74 -8.79
C SER A 4 -12.99 18.60 -7.53
N GLU A 5 -14.13 18.69 -6.85
CA GLU A 5 -14.26 19.42 -5.57
C GLU A 5 -13.44 18.75 -4.47
N LEU A 6 -13.45 17.42 -4.42
CA LEU A 6 -12.65 16.64 -3.45
C LEU A 6 -11.15 16.82 -3.69
N LYS A 7 -10.73 16.80 -4.96
CA LYS A 7 -9.33 17.03 -5.32
C LYS A 7 -8.90 18.43 -4.88
N LYS A 8 -9.69 19.46 -5.21
CA LYS A 8 -9.39 20.83 -4.79
C LYS A 8 -9.30 20.95 -3.27
N LEU A 9 -10.25 20.35 -2.52
CA LEU A 9 -10.22 20.36 -1.06
C LEU A 9 -8.93 19.70 -0.52
N LYS A 10 -8.53 18.55 -1.06
CA LYS A 10 -7.28 17.86 -0.69
C LYS A 10 -6.06 18.76 -0.93
N ASP A 11 -6.00 19.40 -2.09
CA ASP A 11 -4.88 20.26 -2.47
C ASP A 11 -4.83 21.55 -1.60
N ASP A 12 -5.96 22.18 -1.32
CA ASP A 12 -6.07 23.36 -0.46
C ASP A 12 -5.65 23.04 0.99
N LEU A 13 -6.12 21.91 1.52
CA LEU A 13 -5.75 21.43 2.85
C LEU A 13 -4.25 21.09 2.93
N TRP A 14 -3.70 20.44 1.89
CA TRP A 14 -2.29 20.10 1.83
C TRP A 14 -1.42 21.37 1.75
N HIS A 15 -1.78 22.32 0.89
CA HIS A 15 -1.06 23.60 0.78
C HIS A 15 -0.99 24.31 2.13
N SER A 16 -2.10 24.29 2.87
CA SER A 16 -2.16 24.87 4.22
C SER A 16 -1.23 24.13 5.19
N ALA A 17 -1.19 22.80 5.14
CA ALA A 17 -0.27 22.00 5.96
C ALA A 17 1.19 22.25 5.59
N ASP A 18 1.51 22.42 4.29
CA ASP A 18 2.88 22.66 3.82
C ASP A 18 3.38 24.09 4.20
N MET A 19 2.50 25.08 4.20
CA MET A 19 2.82 26.42 4.75
C MET A 19 3.27 26.35 6.21
N LEU A 20 2.74 25.39 6.98
CA LEU A 20 3.12 25.18 8.37
C LEU A 20 4.52 24.60 8.53
N ARG A 21 4.92 23.72 7.61
CA ARG A 21 6.27 23.18 7.59
C ARG A 21 7.29 24.30 7.43
N ALA A 22 7.01 25.24 6.52
CA ALA A 22 7.85 26.39 6.26
C ALA A 22 7.96 27.33 7.48
N GLY A 23 6.83 27.59 8.15
CA GLY A 23 6.79 28.53 9.30
C GLY A 23 7.32 27.94 10.61
N ALA A 24 7.11 26.64 10.87
CA ALA A 24 7.54 26.02 12.12
C ALA A 24 8.97 25.45 12.10
N HIS A 25 9.69 25.50 10.97
CA HIS A 25 11.00 24.89 10.76
C HIS A 25 11.08 23.42 11.21
N LEU A 26 9.95 22.69 11.15
CA LEU A 26 9.86 21.30 11.57
C LEU A 26 10.29 20.36 10.43
N ALA A 27 11.03 19.32 10.78
CA ALA A 27 11.29 18.22 9.86
C ALA A 27 9.97 17.53 9.46
N ALA A 28 9.88 17.02 8.21
CA ALA A 28 8.66 16.43 7.66
C ALA A 28 8.02 15.36 8.58
N ASN A 29 8.84 14.51 9.18
CA ASN A 29 8.41 13.46 10.11
C ASN A 29 7.83 13.99 11.44
N LYS A 30 8.15 15.23 11.82
CA LYS A 30 7.68 15.82 13.08
C LYS A 30 6.37 16.59 12.95
N TYR A 31 6.03 17.11 11.75
CA TYR A 31 4.79 17.87 11.59
C TYR A 31 3.62 17.01 11.06
N GLY A 32 3.90 15.86 10.45
CA GLY A 32 2.85 14.95 9.95
C GLY A 32 1.89 14.47 11.05
N GLN A 33 2.43 14.03 12.19
CA GLN A 33 1.63 13.55 13.31
C GLN A 33 0.63 14.59 13.86
N PRO A 34 1.03 15.85 14.16
CA PRO A 34 0.08 16.83 14.65
C PRO A 34 -1.01 17.17 13.62
N ILE A 35 -0.68 17.24 12.34
CA ILE A 35 -1.66 17.50 11.28
C ILE A 35 -2.68 16.34 11.19
N LEU A 36 -2.20 15.11 11.13
CA LEU A 36 -3.07 13.92 11.11
C LEU A 36 -3.94 13.83 12.37
N GLY A 37 -3.42 14.25 13.51
CA GLY A 37 -4.20 14.34 14.75
C GLY A 37 -5.30 15.40 14.70
N LEU A 38 -5.07 16.57 14.10
CA LEU A 38 -6.10 17.59 13.90
C LEU A 38 -7.16 17.16 12.88
N ILE A 39 -6.74 16.48 11.80
CA ILE A 39 -7.66 15.86 10.85
C ILE A 39 -8.54 14.83 11.59
N PHE A 40 -7.94 14.01 12.47
CA PHE A 40 -8.70 13.05 13.28
C PHE A 40 -9.72 13.75 14.18
N LEU A 41 -9.35 14.81 14.89
CA LEU A 41 -10.28 15.58 15.74
C LEU A 41 -11.45 16.15 14.93
N ARG A 42 -11.18 16.71 13.76
CA ARG A 42 -12.23 17.23 12.88
C ARG A 42 -13.17 16.12 12.39
N TYR A 43 -12.61 14.97 12.01
CA TYR A 43 -13.40 13.79 11.64
C TYR A 43 -14.29 13.32 12.79
N ALA A 44 -13.72 13.18 13.98
CA ALA A 44 -14.45 12.72 15.15
C ALA A 44 -15.63 13.66 15.48
N ASP A 45 -15.42 14.98 15.38
CA ASP A 45 -16.46 15.99 15.57
C ASP A 45 -17.59 15.86 14.52
N ILE A 46 -17.23 15.76 13.24
CA ILE A 46 -18.19 15.61 12.14
C ILE A 46 -19.01 14.32 12.30
N LEU A 47 -18.34 13.18 12.51
CA LEU A 47 -19.02 11.89 12.62
C LEU A 47 -19.94 11.84 13.84
N PHE A 48 -19.50 12.38 14.98
CA PHE A 48 -20.32 12.42 16.19
C PHE A 48 -21.54 13.31 15.99
N LYS A 49 -21.38 14.50 15.38
CA LYS A 49 -22.49 15.41 15.07
C LYS A 49 -23.51 14.79 14.12
N GLN A 50 -23.07 14.06 13.09
CA GLN A 50 -23.95 13.36 12.16
C GLN A 50 -24.83 12.30 12.85
N HIS A 51 -24.35 11.69 13.93
CA HIS A 51 -25.08 10.67 14.68
C HIS A 51 -25.74 11.18 15.97
N LYS A 52 -25.55 12.45 16.32
CA LYS A 52 -26.02 13.01 17.60
C LYS A 52 -27.52 12.81 17.80
N ASP A 53 -28.34 13.14 16.80
CA ASP A 53 -29.80 12.99 16.90
C ASP A 53 -30.23 11.53 17.05
N GLU A 54 -29.48 10.58 16.47
CA GLU A 54 -29.76 9.15 16.64
C GLU A 54 -29.38 8.68 18.05
N ILE A 55 -28.26 9.18 18.58
CA ILE A 55 -27.80 8.87 19.93
C ILE A 55 -28.81 9.40 20.94
N ASP A 56 -29.23 10.64 20.81
CA ASP A 56 -30.20 11.30 21.70
C ASP A 56 -31.56 10.61 21.67
N ARG A 57 -32.07 10.27 20.48
CA ARG A 57 -33.32 9.51 20.32
C ARG A 57 -33.22 8.11 20.97
N ALA A 58 -32.12 7.40 20.73
CA ALA A 58 -31.92 6.08 21.31
C ALA A 58 -31.79 6.13 22.83
N PHE A 59 -31.07 7.13 23.37
CA PHE A 59 -30.96 7.34 24.80
C PHE A 59 -32.33 7.64 25.43
N ASN A 60 -33.08 8.59 24.88
CA ASN A 60 -34.40 8.94 25.41
C ASN A 60 -35.40 7.78 25.38
N LYS A 61 -35.30 6.89 24.40
CA LYS A 61 -36.11 5.66 24.31
C LYS A 61 -35.72 4.61 25.36
N LEU A 62 -34.44 4.52 25.68
CA LEU A 62 -33.90 3.42 26.53
C LEU A 62 -33.67 3.82 27.98
N LYS A 63 -33.56 5.11 28.34
CA LYS A 63 -33.16 5.62 29.65
C LYS A 63 -33.96 5.07 30.84
N ASN A 64 -35.24 4.73 30.63
CA ASN A 64 -36.15 4.22 31.65
C ASN A 64 -36.48 2.74 31.46
N SER A 65 -35.75 2.01 30.58
CA SER A 65 -36.01 0.61 30.33
C SER A 65 -35.03 -0.31 31.06
N ARG A 66 -35.37 -1.60 31.14
CA ARG A 66 -34.47 -2.64 31.70
C ARG A 66 -33.15 -2.75 30.90
N MET A 67 -33.14 -2.23 29.67
CA MET A 67 -31.97 -2.19 28.76
C MET A 67 -31.35 -0.79 28.68
N ALA A 68 -31.44 0.00 29.77
CA ALA A 68 -30.88 1.34 29.80
C ALA A 68 -29.38 1.34 29.43
N LYS A 69 -29.03 2.19 28.50
CA LYS A 69 -27.63 2.44 28.06
C LYS A 69 -27.29 3.89 28.30
N SER A 70 -26.05 4.17 28.69
CA SER A 70 -25.56 5.56 28.74
C SER A 70 -25.40 6.15 27.33
N PRO A 71 -25.42 7.49 27.18
CA PRO A 71 -25.12 8.15 25.91
C PRO A 71 -23.79 7.69 25.31
N ARG A 72 -22.78 7.48 26.17
CA ARG A 72 -21.48 6.95 25.78
C ARG A 72 -21.57 5.55 25.14
N GLN A 73 -22.30 4.63 25.76
CA GLN A 73 -22.46 3.28 25.20
C GLN A 73 -23.17 3.29 23.84
N ILE A 74 -24.20 4.14 23.70
CA ILE A 74 -24.92 4.29 22.43
C ILE A 74 -24.03 4.92 21.36
N ALA A 75 -23.23 5.94 21.70
CA ALA A 75 -22.29 6.56 20.79
C ALA A 75 -21.22 5.57 20.30
N ILE A 76 -20.63 4.76 21.20
CA ILE A 76 -19.67 3.73 20.81
C ILE A 76 -20.31 2.69 19.86
N GLU A 77 -21.59 2.34 20.06
CA GLU A 77 -22.30 1.44 19.14
C GLU A 77 -22.59 2.06 17.76
N LYS A 78 -22.82 3.37 17.70
CA LYS A 78 -23.20 4.09 16.47
C LYS A 78 -22.01 4.62 15.68
N CYS A 79 -21.07 5.27 16.40
CA CYS A 79 -19.92 5.96 15.80
C CYS A 79 -18.60 5.20 15.95
N GLY A 80 -18.57 4.12 16.77
CA GLY A 80 -17.33 3.42 17.14
C GLY A 80 -16.58 4.04 18.33
N PHE A 81 -16.92 5.27 18.72
CA PHE A 81 -16.32 6.00 19.84
C PHE A 81 -17.33 6.99 20.45
N TYR A 82 -16.99 7.52 21.62
CA TYR A 82 -17.68 8.63 22.26
C TYR A 82 -16.81 9.89 22.20
N LEU A 83 -17.39 11.02 21.81
CA LEU A 83 -16.74 12.33 21.77
C LEU A 83 -17.22 13.19 22.96
N PRO A 84 -16.37 13.47 23.96
CA PRO A 84 -16.72 14.39 25.04
C PRO A 84 -16.77 15.85 24.56
N GLU A 85 -17.52 16.69 25.26
CA GLU A 85 -17.76 18.09 24.86
C GLU A 85 -16.48 18.92 24.74
N GLU A 86 -15.50 18.67 25.63
CA GLU A 86 -14.17 19.30 25.60
C GLU A 86 -13.36 18.96 24.35
N ALA A 87 -13.79 17.96 23.57
CA ALA A 87 -13.16 17.56 22.31
C ALA A 87 -13.93 18.05 21.05
N TYR A 88 -15.00 18.81 21.22
CA TYR A 88 -15.69 19.40 20.07
C TYR A 88 -14.78 20.39 19.33
N TYR A 89 -14.73 20.27 18.03
CA TYR A 89 -13.82 21.08 17.21
C TYR A 89 -14.11 22.57 17.32
N ASP A 90 -15.38 22.95 17.43
CA ASP A 90 -15.81 24.34 17.62
C ASP A 90 -15.28 24.94 18.93
N PHE A 91 -15.23 24.14 20.00
CA PHE A 91 -14.69 24.56 21.29
C PHE A 91 -13.19 24.89 21.17
N ILE A 92 -12.42 24.02 20.50
CA ILE A 92 -10.99 24.25 20.24
C ILE A 92 -10.78 25.47 19.35
N ASN A 93 -11.56 25.60 18.27
CA ASN A 93 -11.44 26.70 17.32
C ASN A 93 -11.74 28.07 17.94
N SER A 94 -12.59 28.13 18.96
CA SER A 94 -12.98 29.39 19.64
C SER A 94 -11.92 29.92 20.61
N ALA A 95 -10.85 29.17 20.90
CA ALA A 95 -9.80 29.62 21.81
C ALA A 95 -9.08 30.87 21.28
N PRO A 96 -8.69 31.81 22.19
CA PRO A 96 -8.21 33.14 21.78
C PRO A 96 -6.80 33.17 21.19
N ASP A 97 -5.92 32.24 21.57
CA ASP A 97 -4.51 32.21 21.15
C ASP A 97 -4.02 30.77 20.95
N ASP A 98 -2.86 30.62 20.31
CA ASP A 98 -2.31 29.32 19.93
C ASP A 98 -1.82 28.50 21.12
N ALA A 99 -1.26 29.13 22.15
CA ALA A 99 -0.82 28.42 23.35
C ALA A 99 -2.01 27.79 24.07
N HIS A 100 -3.14 28.52 24.14
CA HIS A 100 -4.38 28.01 24.67
C HIS A 100 -4.97 26.90 23.79
N LYS A 101 -4.97 27.08 22.45
CA LYS A 101 -5.40 26.06 21.50
C LYS A 101 -4.56 24.79 21.61
N ALA A 102 -3.24 24.88 21.71
CA ALA A 102 -2.36 23.73 21.89
C ALA A 102 -2.72 22.92 23.14
N THR A 103 -3.03 23.62 24.24
CA THR A 103 -3.49 23.00 25.49
C THR A 103 -4.86 22.34 25.32
N LEU A 104 -5.81 22.98 24.65
CA LEU A 104 -7.15 22.44 24.39
C LEU A 104 -7.09 21.22 23.49
N VAL A 105 -6.30 21.24 22.42
CA VAL A 105 -6.08 20.07 21.53
C VAL A 105 -5.54 18.89 22.31
N LYS A 106 -4.51 19.11 23.16
CA LYS A 106 -3.97 18.06 24.03
C LYS A 106 -5.04 17.50 24.95
N ASN A 107 -5.78 18.37 25.68
CA ASN A 107 -6.83 17.96 26.61
C ASN A 107 -7.96 17.21 25.91
N ALA A 108 -8.36 17.65 24.71
CA ALA A 108 -9.37 16.99 23.89
C ALA A 108 -8.96 15.56 23.55
N MET A 109 -7.71 15.36 23.13
CA MET A 109 -7.18 14.02 22.84
C MET A 109 -7.10 13.13 24.10
N GLU A 110 -6.68 13.69 25.23
CA GLU A 110 -6.68 12.99 26.51
C GLU A 110 -8.09 12.59 26.95
N ALA A 111 -9.07 13.46 26.75
CA ALA A 111 -10.46 13.18 27.05
C ALA A 111 -11.04 12.08 26.14
N ILE A 112 -10.75 12.14 24.84
CA ILE A 112 -11.16 11.07 23.90
C ILE A 112 -10.59 9.72 24.34
N GLU A 113 -9.30 9.65 24.65
CA GLU A 113 -8.66 8.39 25.09
C GLU A 113 -9.21 7.89 26.43
N ARG A 114 -9.46 8.78 27.39
CA ARG A 114 -10.06 8.45 28.69
C ARG A 114 -11.45 7.82 28.51
N GLU A 115 -12.25 8.37 27.61
CA GLU A 115 -13.61 7.89 27.35
C GLU A 115 -13.66 6.68 26.41
N ASN A 116 -12.58 6.39 25.69
CA ASN A 116 -12.50 5.30 24.70
C ASN A 116 -11.25 4.43 24.94
N PRO A 117 -11.29 3.45 25.87
CA PRO A 117 -10.09 2.67 26.25
C PRO A 117 -9.37 1.98 25.10
N LYS A 118 -10.06 1.65 24.01
CA LYS A 118 -9.45 1.08 22.79
C LYS A 118 -8.53 2.06 22.07
N MET A 119 -8.65 3.35 22.35
CA MET A 119 -7.86 4.43 21.75
C MET A 119 -6.70 4.87 22.65
N ALA A 120 -6.54 4.25 23.84
CA ALA A 120 -5.52 4.65 24.79
C ALA A 120 -4.11 4.63 24.19
N GLY A 121 -3.39 5.77 24.26
CA GLY A 121 -2.05 5.93 23.74
C GLY A 121 -1.93 6.07 22.22
N VAL A 122 -3.06 6.20 21.50
CA VAL A 122 -3.08 6.28 20.02
C VAL A 122 -2.89 7.72 19.52
N LEU A 123 -3.49 8.70 20.21
CA LEU A 123 -3.55 10.08 19.73
C LEU A 123 -2.25 10.85 20.02
N PRO A 124 -1.77 11.70 19.09
CA PRO A 124 -0.49 12.42 19.21
C PRO A 124 -0.61 13.66 20.11
N LYS A 125 -0.76 13.46 21.42
CA LYS A 125 -1.06 14.52 22.40
C LYS A 125 0.10 15.51 22.66
N ALA A 126 1.34 15.04 22.57
CA ALA A 126 2.50 15.77 23.07
C ALA A 126 3.11 16.79 22.08
N VAL A 127 2.68 16.79 20.83
CA VAL A 127 3.37 17.49 19.74
C VAL A 127 2.87 18.93 19.49
N TYR A 128 1.72 19.31 20.04
CA TYR A 128 1.05 20.57 19.68
C TYR A 128 1.72 21.82 20.23
N GLY A 129 2.44 21.73 21.33
CA GLY A 129 3.25 22.83 21.83
C GLY A 129 4.37 23.26 20.88
N GLN A 130 4.80 22.38 20.00
CA GLN A 130 5.81 22.67 18.97
C GLN A 130 5.25 23.45 17.77
N LEU A 131 3.91 23.52 17.63
CA LEU A 131 3.21 24.29 16.59
C LEU A 131 2.86 25.71 17.04
N VAL A 132 3.52 26.22 18.06
CA VAL A 132 3.36 27.59 18.57
C VAL A 132 4.76 28.22 18.60
N PRO A 133 5.42 28.42 17.45
CA PRO A 133 6.73 29.07 17.38
C PRO A 133 6.61 30.55 17.69
N GLU A 134 7.68 31.16 18.26
CA GLU A 134 7.71 32.58 18.59
C GLU A 134 7.59 33.47 17.34
N GLU A 135 8.13 33.01 16.20
CA GLU A 135 8.11 33.72 14.93
C GLU A 135 6.71 33.73 14.25
N GLU A 136 5.90 32.70 14.50
CA GLU A 136 4.55 32.56 13.94
C GLU A 136 3.52 32.17 15.01
N PRO A 137 3.15 33.07 15.93
CA PRO A 137 2.30 32.76 17.07
C PRO A 137 0.83 32.39 16.70
N GLU A 138 0.41 32.62 15.45
CA GLU A 138 -0.93 32.27 14.96
C GLU A 138 -0.97 31.01 14.07
N LEU A 139 0.12 30.27 14.02
CA LEU A 139 0.27 29.13 13.12
C LEU A 139 -0.78 28.05 13.37
N LEU A 140 -0.92 27.61 14.63
CA LEU A 140 -1.90 26.60 15.02
C LEU A 140 -3.34 27.06 14.77
N SER A 141 -3.62 28.35 15.00
CA SER A 141 -4.94 28.94 14.71
C SER A 141 -5.30 28.91 13.24
N LYS A 142 -4.34 29.18 12.38
CA LYS A 142 -4.54 29.10 10.91
C LYS A 142 -4.89 27.68 10.50
N ILE A 143 -4.17 26.68 11.00
CA ILE A 143 -4.43 25.25 10.70
C ILE A 143 -5.82 24.83 11.17
N VAL A 144 -6.10 25.05 12.45
CA VAL A 144 -7.39 24.65 13.03
C VAL A 144 -8.55 25.24 12.24
N ARG A 145 -8.40 26.49 11.77
CA ARG A 145 -9.40 27.15 10.94
C ARG A 145 -9.56 26.48 9.57
N VAL A 146 -8.47 26.14 8.90
CA VAL A 146 -8.50 25.46 7.59
C VAL A 146 -9.21 24.10 7.67
N PHE A 147 -8.92 23.30 8.69
CA PHE A 147 -9.62 22.02 8.85
C PHE A 147 -11.09 22.19 9.28
N LYS A 148 -11.46 23.33 9.87
CA LYS A 148 -12.87 23.68 10.11
C LYS A 148 -13.68 23.77 8.82
N ASP A 149 -13.05 24.18 7.72
CA ASP A 149 -13.70 24.35 6.40
C ASP A 149 -14.04 23.01 5.73
N ILE A 150 -13.59 21.87 6.27
CA ILE A 150 -14.06 20.55 5.82
C ILE A 150 -15.58 20.46 6.07
N PRO A 151 -16.39 20.21 5.01
CA PRO A 151 -17.85 20.20 5.12
C PRO A 151 -18.37 19.17 6.12
N GLU A 152 -19.31 19.53 6.97
CA GLU A 152 -19.94 18.61 7.93
C GLU A 152 -20.79 17.52 7.26
N THR A 153 -21.12 17.70 5.98
CA THR A 153 -21.87 16.75 5.15
C THR A 153 -20.99 15.72 4.44
N ILE A 154 -19.66 15.79 4.64
CA ILE A 154 -18.72 14.85 4.01
C ILE A 154 -19.02 13.42 4.48
N SER A 155 -18.96 12.46 3.54
CA SER A 155 -19.10 11.04 3.91
C SER A 155 -17.83 10.50 4.58
N ILE A 156 -17.98 9.43 5.35
CA ILE A 156 -16.85 8.75 6.02
C ILE A 156 -15.80 8.30 5.00
N ASP A 157 -16.25 7.75 3.86
CA ASP A 157 -15.36 7.26 2.81
C ASP A 157 -14.50 8.39 2.20
N LEU A 158 -15.12 9.54 1.92
CA LEU A 158 -14.41 10.71 1.39
C LEU A 158 -13.45 11.31 2.42
N PHE A 159 -13.82 11.29 3.70
CA PHE A 159 -12.91 11.74 4.76
C PHE A 159 -11.70 10.82 4.89
N GLY A 160 -11.92 9.51 4.82
CA GLY A 160 -10.85 8.51 4.79
C GLY A 160 -9.88 8.74 3.62
N GLU A 161 -10.38 9.16 2.45
CA GLU A 161 -9.53 9.52 1.32
C GLU A 161 -8.67 10.78 1.56
N ILE A 162 -9.21 11.78 2.28
CA ILE A 162 -8.41 12.95 2.70
C ILE A 162 -7.27 12.49 3.62
N TYR A 163 -7.57 11.65 4.62
CA TYR A 163 -6.57 11.14 5.54
C TYR A 163 -5.46 10.35 4.82
N GLU A 164 -5.82 9.45 3.90
CA GLU A 164 -4.86 8.70 3.10
C GLU A 164 -4.02 9.60 2.18
N TYR A 165 -4.61 10.64 1.62
CA TYR A 165 -3.89 11.64 0.82
C TYR A 165 -2.79 12.32 1.63
N PHE A 166 -3.09 12.70 2.87
CA PHE A 166 -2.10 13.27 3.78
C PHE A 166 -1.02 12.26 4.17
N LEU A 167 -1.40 11.02 4.50
CA LEU A 167 -0.44 9.95 4.79
C LEU A 167 0.53 9.72 3.62
N GLY A 168 0.01 9.68 2.41
CA GLY A 168 0.81 9.52 1.19
C GLY A 168 1.80 10.66 0.99
N ASN A 169 1.36 11.90 1.13
CA ASN A 169 2.21 13.08 0.95
C ASN A 169 3.27 13.22 2.06
N PHE A 170 2.95 12.84 3.31
CA PHE A 170 3.96 12.81 4.38
C PHE A 170 5.02 11.76 4.13
N ALA A 171 4.62 10.56 3.70
CA ALA A 171 5.56 9.51 3.33
C ALA A 171 6.49 9.93 2.17
N LEU A 172 5.96 10.70 1.20
CA LEU A 172 6.75 11.30 0.12
C LEU A 172 7.77 12.32 0.64
N ALA A 173 7.36 13.17 1.59
CA ALA A 173 8.18 14.23 2.14
C ALA A 173 9.30 13.72 3.07
N GLU A 174 9.11 12.55 3.71
CA GLU A 174 10.11 11.90 4.57
C GLU A 174 11.28 11.30 3.78
N GLY A 175 11.12 11.04 2.47
CA GLY A 175 12.16 10.49 1.61
C GLY A 175 12.52 9.03 1.92
N GLN A 176 13.67 8.58 1.37
CA GLN A 176 14.13 7.19 1.50
C GLN A 176 14.66 6.82 2.90
N ASP A 177 14.96 7.79 3.76
CA ASP A 177 15.61 7.57 5.05
C ASP A 177 14.67 7.01 6.14
N GLY A 178 13.36 7.11 5.94
CA GLY A 178 12.35 6.67 6.93
C GLY A 178 11.98 5.19 6.89
N GLY A 179 12.36 4.42 5.86
CA GLY A 179 12.05 2.99 5.73
C GLY A 179 10.54 2.66 5.58
N ALA A 180 9.68 3.64 5.61
CA ALA A 180 8.24 3.46 5.45
C ALA A 180 7.85 3.60 3.97
N PHE A 181 7.78 2.48 3.24
CA PHE A 181 7.28 2.46 1.88
C PHE A 181 5.76 2.62 1.88
N TYR A 182 5.26 3.78 1.49
CA TYR A 182 3.84 3.96 1.23
C TYR A 182 3.45 3.19 -0.04
N THR A 183 2.49 2.28 0.09
CA THR A 183 1.98 1.54 -1.06
C THR A 183 0.87 2.33 -1.75
N PRO A 184 1.01 2.69 -3.03
CA PRO A 184 -0.03 3.43 -3.74
C PRO A 184 -1.36 2.70 -3.73
N ALA A 185 -2.45 3.45 -3.47
CA ALA A 185 -3.79 2.89 -3.35
C ALA A 185 -4.19 2.05 -4.58
N SER A 186 -3.80 2.47 -5.79
CA SER A 186 -4.11 1.73 -7.02
C SER A 186 -3.44 0.35 -7.10
N VAL A 187 -2.24 0.20 -6.53
CA VAL A 187 -1.56 -1.11 -6.43
C VAL A 187 -2.30 -2.00 -5.43
N VAL A 188 -2.64 -1.46 -4.25
CA VAL A 188 -3.39 -2.20 -3.23
C VAL A 188 -4.75 -2.64 -3.77
N GLN A 189 -5.48 -1.74 -4.45
CA GLN A 189 -6.77 -2.05 -5.07
C GLN A 189 -6.66 -3.18 -6.10
N TYR A 190 -5.60 -3.18 -6.92
CA TYR A 190 -5.35 -4.27 -7.86
C TYR A 190 -5.04 -5.59 -7.13
N MET A 191 -4.21 -5.56 -6.07
CA MET A 191 -3.96 -6.76 -5.27
C MET A 191 -5.26 -7.32 -4.68
N VAL A 192 -6.15 -6.46 -4.17
CA VAL A 192 -7.46 -6.86 -3.62
C VAL A 192 -8.39 -7.39 -4.71
N GLU A 193 -8.37 -6.78 -5.91
CA GLU A 193 -9.16 -7.24 -7.07
C GLU A 193 -8.78 -8.67 -7.48
N VAL A 194 -7.49 -9.01 -7.43
CA VAL A 194 -7.01 -10.38 -7.72
C VAL A 194 -7.33 -11.35 -6.57
N LEU A 195 -7.16 -10.95 -5.31
CA LEU A 195 -7.43 -11.81 -4.15
C LEU A 195 -8.92 -12.11 -3.96
N GLN A 196 -9.79 -11.18 -4.32
CA GLN A 196 -11.25 -11.28 -4.18
C GLN A 196 -11.68 -11.73 -2.78
N PRO A 197 -11.38 -10.95 -1.72
CA PRO A 197 -11.74 -11.34 -0.38
C PRO A 197 -13.26 -11.46 -0.24
N VAL A 198 -13.71 -12.62 0.27
CA VAL A 198 -15.13 -12.91 0.45
C VAL A 198 -15.60 -12.50 1.85
N PRO A 199 -16.88 -12.09 1.99
CA PRO A 199 -17.47 -11.77 3.28
C PRO A 199 -17.45 -12.93 4.28
N GLY A 200 -17.51 -12.60 5.57
CA GLY A 200 -17.59 -13.56 6.67
C GLY A 200 -16.54 -13.29 7.74
N GLU A 201 -16.51 -14.14 8.77
CA GLU A 201 -15.48 -14.10 9.81
C GLU A 201 -14.13 -14.50 9.21
N LYS A 202 -13.42 -13.53 8.65
CA LYS A 202 -12.13 -13.70 7.99
C LYS A 202 -11.02 -13.02 8.78
N LYS A 203 -9.86 -13.68 8.82
CA LYS A 203 -8.64 -13.14 9.44
C LYS A 203 -7.71 -12.65 8.34
N PHE A 204 -7.34 -11.39 8.46
CA PHE A 204 -6.48 -10.71 7.52
C PHE A 204 -5.19 -10.27 8.21
N LEU A 205 -4.04 -10.72 7.75
CA LEU A 205 -2.72 -10.39 8.30
C LEU A 205 -1.95 -9.45 7.39
N ASP A 206 -1.34 -8.44 7.98
CA ASP A 206 -0.25 -7.67 7.40
C ASP A 206 0.93 -7.65 8.38
N PRO A 207 1.99 -8.43 8.13
CA PRO A 207 3.13 -8.53 9.05
C PRO A 207 4.11 -7.35 8.98
N ALA A 208 3.86 -6.35 8.14
CA ALA A 208 4.62 -5.11 8.01
C ALA A 208 3.66 -3.97 7.63
N CYS A 209 2.66 -3.73 8.49
CA CYS A 209 1.44 -3.03 8.09
C CYS A 209 1.59 -1.53 7.84
N GLY A 210 2.73 -0.93 8.22
CA GLY A 210 2.91 0.50 8.08
C GLY A 210 1.74 1.27 8.69
N SER A 211 1.16 2.19 7.93
CA SER A 211 -0.03 2.97 8.32
C SER A 211 -1.37 2.21 8.20
N GLY A 212 -1.37 0.91 7.90
CA GLY A 212 -2.58 0.09 7.78
C GLY A 212 -3.36 0.25 6.48
N GLY A 213 -2.75 0.84 5.44
CA GLY A 213 -3.40 1.11 4.16
C GLY A 213 -3.95 -0.13 3.45
N MET A 214 -3.26 -1.28 3.55
CA MET A 214 -3.74 -2.56 2.99
C MET A 214 -5.12 -2.95 3.55
N PHE A 215 -5.30 -2.84 4.86
CA PHE A 215 -6.56 -3.18 5.53
C PHE A 215 -7.71 -2.26 5.08
N VAL A 216 -7.43 -0.96 4.98
CA VAL A 216 -8.42 0.04 4.57
C VAL A 216 -8.90 -0.22 3.14
N GLN A 217 -7.97 -0.46 2.22
CA GLN A 217 -8.32 -0.73 0.82
C GLN A 217 -9.07 -2.06 0.67
N ALA A 218 -8.69 -3.11 1.41
CA ALA A 218 -9.41 -4.38 1.43
C ALA A 218 -10.84 -4.19 1.95
N ALA A 219 -11.01 -3.41 3.03
CA ALA A 219 -12.32 -3.09 3.58
C ALA A 219 -13.20 -2.36 2.55
N ARG A 220 -12.67 -1.33 1.89
CA ARG A 220 -13.37 -0.57 0.85
C ARG A 220 -13.77 -1.44 -0.35
N TYR A 221 -12.88 -2.35 -0.79
CA TYR A 221 -13.21 -3.30 -1.84
C TYR A 221 -14.42 -4.16 -1.46
N MET A 222 -14.38 -4.75 -0.27
CA MET A 222 -15.48 -5.59 0.21
C MET A 222 -16.80 -4.81 0.37
N HIS A 223 -16.73 -3.54 0.81
CA HIS A 223 -17.91 -2.67 0.88
C HIS A 223 -18.54 -2.45 -0.50
N ARG A 224 -17.74 -2.20 -1.53
CA ARG A 224 -18.23 -1.97 -2.90
C ARG A 224 -18.89 -3.21 -3.51
N HIS A 225 -18.36 -4.40 -3.23
CA HIS A 225 -18.84 -5.65 -3.83
C HIS A 225 -19.96 -6.33 -3.04
N ASN A 226 -20.25 -5.89 -1.80
CA ASN A 226 -21.26 -6.47 -0.92
C ASN A 226 -22.47 -5.56 -0.70
N THR A 227 -23.22 -5.25 -1.74
CA THR A 227 -24.37 -4.34 -1.69
C THR A 227 -25.60 -4.87 -0.91
N GLY A 228 -25.57 -6.12 -0.41
CA GLY A 228 -26.75 -6.78 0.15
C GLY A 228 -26.76 -7.02 1.66
N ASN A 229 -25.62 -7.04 2.36
CA ASN A 229 -25.63 -7.41 3.78
C ASN A 229 -24.46 -6.80 4.57
N ARG A 230 -24.71 -5.64 5.22
CA ARG A 230 -23.72 -4.97 6.09
C ARG A 230 -23.22 -5.82 7.26
N LYS A 231 -23.96 -6.86 7.68
CA LYS A 231 -23.55 -7.80 8.72
C LYS A 231 -22.56 -8.87 8.24
N ALA A 232 -22.39 -9.04 6.93
CA ALA A 232 -21.51 -10.05 6.36
C ALA A 232 -20.02 -9.66 6.33
N MET A 233 -19.67 -8.46 6.78
CA MET A 233 -18.30 -7.92 6.70
C MET A 233 -17.57 -7.99 8.03
N ASP A 234 -17.58 -9.14 8.65
CA ASP A 234 -16.88 -9.37 9.92
C ASP A 234 -15.47 -9.94 9.66
N PHE A 235 -14.65 -9.21 8.89
CA PHE A 235 -13.24 -9.54 8.85
C PHE A 235 -12.48 -8.77 9.92
N ARG A 236 -11.47 -9.43 10.49
CA ARG A 236 -10.62 -8.87 11.51
C ARG A 236 -9.20 -8.74 11.00
N CYS A 237 -8.65 -7.53 11.06
CA CYS A 237 -7.28 -7.23 10.68
C CYS A 237 -6.31 -7.48 11.84
N TYR A 238 -5.13 -7.97 11.51
CA TYR A 238 -4.02 -8.22 12.41
C TYR A 238 -2.77 -7.62 11.79
N GLY A 239 -2.29 -6.51 12.33
CA GLY A 239 -1.12 -5.81 11.83
C GLY A 239 0.06 -5.92 12.78
N VAL A 240 1.25 -6.10 12.23
CA VAL A 240 2.51 -5.97 12.96
C VAL A 240 3.30 -4.83 12.38
N GLU A 241 3.74 -3.91 13.23
CA GLU A 241 4.57 -2.77 12.82
C GLU A 241 5.66 -2.56 13.87
N LYS A 242 6.87 -2.24 13.39
CA LYS A 242 8.04 -2.12 14.26
C LYS A 242 8.13 -0.73 14.91
N GLU A 243 7.74 0.32 14.18
CA GLU A 243 7.92 1.70 14.61
C GLU A 243 6.72 2.18 15.44
N PRO A 244 6.90 2.59 16.72
CA PRO A 244 5.82 2.95 17.64
C PRO A 244 4.88 4.05 17.11
N ASP A 245 5.43 5.05 16.42
CA ASP A 245 4.63 6.14 15.88
C ASP A 245 3.81 5.70 14.68
N THR A 246 4.34 4.83 13.84
CA THR A 246 3.61 4.22 12.73
C THR A 246 2.49 3.30 13.23
N VAL A 247 2.69 2.59 14.34
CA VAL A 247 1.62 1.83 15.03
C VAL A 247 0.44 2.73 15.41
N LYS A 248 0.70 3.92 15.95
CA LYS A 248 -0.36 4.90 16.28
C LYS A 248 -1.11 5.34 15.02
N LEU A 249 -0.38 5.66 13.95
CA LEU A 249 -0.98 6.04 12.65
C LEU A 249 -1.86 4.92 12.10
N ALA A 250 -1.40 3.66 12.13
CA ALA A 250 -2.19 2.51 11.70
C ALA A 250 -3.49 2.36 12.52
N LYS A 251 -3.40 2.47 13.84
CA LYS A 251 -4.58 2.42 14.71
C LYS A 251 -5.57 3.54 14.41
N MET A 252 -5.08 4.77 14.20
CA MET A 252 -5.91 5.90 13.80
C MET A 252 -6.58 5.65 12.44
N ASN A 253 -5.83 5.15 11.46
CA ASN A 253 -6.34 4.86 10.13
C ASN A 253 -7.45 3.82 10.14
N LEU A 254 -7.29 2.73 10.91
CA LEU A 254 -8.34 1.73 11.09
C LEU A 254 -9.60 2.32 11.72
N LEU A 255 -9.44 3.14 12.76
CA LEU A 255 -10.56 3.81 13.43
C LEU A 255 -11.33 4.74 12.49
N LEU A 256 -10.61 5.60 11.74
CA LEU A 256 -11.19 6.53 10.78
C LEU A 256 -11.99 5.84 9.67
N ASN A 257 -11.57 4.65 9.27
CA ASN A 257 -12.23 3.88 8.23
C ASN A 257 -13.18 2.80 8.78
N ASN A 258 -13.46 2.82 10.10
CA ASN A 258 -14.31 1.82 10.78
C ASN A 258 -13.89 0.37 10.50
N VAL A 259 -12.59 0.13 10.40
CA VAL A 259 -11.99 -1.20 10.17
C VAL A 259 -11.66 -1.85 11.52
N ARG A 260 -12.18 -3.05 11.76
CA ARG A 260 -11.90 -3.80 12.99
C ARG A 260 -10.53 -4.47 12.89
N GLY A 261 -9.64 -4.19 13.83
CA GLY A 261 -8.32 -4.80 13.82
C GLY A 261 -7.53 -4.58 15.09
N GLU A 262 -6.42 -5.31 15.15
CA GLU A 262 -5.41 -5.22 16.19
C GLU A 262 -4.07 -4.90 15.53
N ILE A 263 -3.39 -3.87 16.02
CA ILE A 263 -2.04 -3.50 15.56
C ILE A 263 -1.10 -3.66 16.75
N THR A 264 -0.09 -4.50 16.58
CA THR A 264 0.92 -4.78 17.61
C THR A 264 2.27 -4.25 17.20
N GLU A 265 2.91 -3.52 18.13
CA GLU A 265 4.30 -3.09 17.99
C GLU A 265 5.23 -4.29 18.16
N ALA A 266 5.87 -4.72 17.10
CA ALA A 266 6.83 -5.83 17.13
C ALA A 266 7.67 -5.87 15.85
N ASN A 267 8.84 -6.53 15.96
CA ASN A 267 9.64 -6.91 14.80
C ASN A 267 9.21 -8.31 14.34
N SER A 268 8.58 -8.41 13.18
CA SER A 268 8.01 -9.66 12.63
C SER A 268 9.03 -10.76 12.39
N PHE A 269 10.32 -10.44 12.24
CA PHE A 269 11.35 -11.47 12.15
C PHE A 269 11.60 -12.20 13.49
N TYR A 270 11.41 -11.50 14.62
CA TYR A 270 11.79 -12.00 15.94
C TYR A 270 10.61 -12.22 16.89
N SER A 271 9.42 -11.81 16.48
CA SER A 271 8.20 -11.93 17.27
C SER A 271 7.03 -12.39 16.43
N ASP A 272 6.17 -13.21 16.99
CA ASP A 272 4.92 -13.68 16.37
C ASP A 272 3.75 -13.45 17.33
N PRO A 273 3.27 -12.20 17.45
CA PRO A 273 2.24 -11.87 18.44
C PRO A 273 0.90 -12.57 18.19
N TYR A 274 0.70 -13.10 17.01
CA TYR A 274 -0.56 -13.73 16.61
C TYR A 274 -0.46 -15.24 16.40
N ASP A 275 0.73 -15.84 16.62
CA ASP A 275 1.03 -17.24 16.30
C ASP A 275 0.51 -17.59 14.89
N ALA A 276 1.08 -16.88 13.89
CA ALA A 276 0.49 -16.71 12.57
C ALA A 276 0.46 -17.99 11.72
N PHE A 277 1.30 -18.98 12.02
CA PHE A 277 1.45 -20.17 11.18
C PHE A 277 0.12 -20.91 10.94
N GLY A 278 -0.33 -20.93 9.67
CA GLY A 278 -1.53 -21.66 9.23
C GLY A 278 -2.87 -21.06 9.69
N LYS A 279 -2.92 -19.77 10.05
CA LYS A 279 -4.12 -19.21 10.70
C LYS A 279 -4.92 -18.21 9.88
N PHE A 280 -4.35 -17.61 8.84
CA PHE A 280 -4.95 -16.47 8.17
C PHE A 280 -5.64 -16.86 6.86
N ASP A 281 -6.80 -16.26 6.63
CA ASP A 281 -7.54 -16.39 5.36
C ASP A 281 -6.90 -15.54 4.27
N TYR A 282 -6.42 -14.34 4.65
CA TYR A 282 -5.74 -13.41 3.74
C TYR A 282 -4.47 -12.87 4.38
N VAL A 283 -3.42 -12.76 3.56
CA VAL A 283 -2.17 -12.08 3.95
C VAL A 283 -1.79 -11.11 2.85
N MET A 284 -1.66 -9.83 3.17
CA MET A 284 -1.21 -8.81 2.21
C MET A 284 -0.21 -7.88 2.88
N ALA A 285 0.89 -7.57 2.22
CA ALA A 285 1.79 -6.51 2.63
C ALA A 285 2.68 -6.00 1.50
N ASN A 286 3.28 -4.85 1.77
CA ASN A 286 4.46 -4.34 1.10
C ASN A 286 5.58 -4.22 2.15
N PRO A 287 6.29 -5.32 2.48
CA PRO A 287 7.34 -5.30 3.49
C PRO A 287 8.59 -4.58 2.97
N PRO A 288 9.50 -4.16 3.86
CA PRO A 288 10.76 -3.56 3.44
C PRO A 288 11.62 -4.57 2.67
N PHE A 289 12.15 -4.12 1.51
CA PHE A 289 12.97 -4.96 0.62
C PHE A 289 14.42 -4.99 1.05
N ASN A 290 15.11 -6.09 0.75
CA ASN A 290 16.56 -6.25 0.86
C ASN A 290 17.13 -5.97 2.26
N VAL A 291 16.37 -6.26 3.32
CA VAL A 291 16.87 -6.16 4.71
C VAL A 291 17.94 -7.24 4.93
N ASP A 292 19.15 -6.87 5.33
CA ASP A 292 20.34 -7.74 5.42
C ASP A 292 20.81 -8.06 6.85
N GLU A 293 20.22 -7.41 7.86
CA GLU A 293 20.66 -7.54 9.26
C GLU A 293 19.94 -8.63 10.07
N VAL A 294 19.09 -9.46 9.44
CA VAL A 294 18.34 -10.48 10.16
C VAL A 294 19.27 -11.61 10.59
N VAL A 295 19.36 -11.84 11.90
CA VAL A 295 20.25 -12.83 12.51
C VAL A 295 19.71 -14.24 12.28
N VAL A 296 20.47 -15.07 11.54
CA VAL A 296 20.09 -16.45 11.16
C VAL A 296 19.74 -17.29 12.38
N GLU A 297 20.54 -17.24 13.44
CA GLU A 297 20.35 -18.04 14.68
C GLU A 297 18.99 -17.81 15.34
N LYS A 298 18.40 -16.61 15.16
CA LYS A 298 17.10 -16.25 15.75
C LYS A 298 15.90 -16.72 14.91
N VAL A 299 16.11 -17.03 13.62
CA VAL A 299 15.01 -17.35 12.68
C VAL A 299 15.07 -18.77 12.14
N LYS A 300 16.22 -19.46 12.27
CA LYS A 300 16.46 -20.79 11.68
C LYS A 300 15.51 -21.88 12.16
N ASP A 301 15.03 -21.78 13.40
CA ASP A 301 14.13 -22.76 14.03
C ASP A 301 12.66 -22.31 14.03
N ASP A 302 12.39 -21.10 13.53
CA ASP A 302 11.03 -20.60 13.42
C ASP A 302 10.32 -21.20 12.21
N ARG A 303 9.21 -21.90 12.47
CA ARG A 303 8.43 -22.60 11.43
C ARG A 303 7.87 -21.68 10.35
N ARG A 304 7.72 -20.38 10.64
CA ARG A 304 7.31 -19.37 9.64
C ARG A 304 8.33 -19.25 8.51
N PHE A 305 9.61 -19.44 8.82
CA PHE A 305 10.71 -19.24 7.89
C PHE A 305 11.36 -20.55 7.44
N ASN A 306 11.53 -21.53 8.32
CA ASN A 306 12.29 -22.74 8.01
C ASN A 306 11.50 -23.80 7.22
N THR A 307 10.17 -23.67 7.10
CA THR A 307 9.34 -24.60 6.31
C THR A 307 9.81 -24.69 4.87
N TYR A 308 10.09 -23.57 4.23
CA TYR A 308 10.65 -23.53 2.87
C TYR A 308 12.17 -23.33 2.88
N GLY A 309 12.74 -22.86 3.98
CA GLY A 309 14.17 -22.64 4.19
C GLY A 309 14.52 -21.20 4.50
N VAL A 310 15.64 -21.02 5.20
CA VAL A 310 16.18 -19.70 5.56
C VAL A 310 17.31 -19.36 4.59
N PRO A 311 17.29 -18.17 3.95
CA PRO A 311 18.38 -17.73 3.08
C PRO A 311 19.72 -17.69 3.82
N ARG A 312 20.80 -18.16 3.17
CA ARG A 312 22.14 -18.18 3.77
C ARG A 312 23.16 -17.59 2.82
N ASN A 313 24.14 -16.89 3.37
CA ASN A 313 25.31 -16.47 2.62
C ASN A 313 26.15 -17.70 2.20
N LYS A 314 26.73 -17.67 0.99
CA LYS A 314 27.76 -18.66 0.62
C LYS A 314 28.91 -18.49 1.61
N THR A 315 29.20 -19.51 2.41
CA THR A 315 30.32 -19.52 3.36
C THR A 315 31.62 -19.24 2.59
N LYS A 316 32.26 -18.11 2.85
CA LYS A 316 33.62 -17.88 2.40
C LYS A 316 34.51 -18.86 3.16
N LYS A 317 35.00 -19.94 2.50
CA LYS A 317 36.07 -20.77 3.03
C LYS A 317 37.27 -19.85 3.35
N GLY A 318 37.59 -19.65 4.63
CA GLY A 318 38.82 -18.98 5.04
C GLY A 318 38.70 -17.68 5.83
N GLY A 319 37.51 -17.23 6.26
CA GLY A 319 37.38 -16.11 7.20
C GLY A 319 37.70 -16.58 8.63
N LYS A 320 38.64 -15.88 9.34
CA LYS A 320 38.84 -16.08 10.78
C LYS A 320 37.51 -15.92 11.50
N ALA A 321 37.16 -16.91 12.32
CA ALA A 321 36.03 -16.87 13.24
C ALA A 321 36.21 -15.71 14.24
N GLY A 322 35.66 -14.57 13.93
CA GLY A 322 35.52 -13.44 14.84
C GLY A 322 34.03 -13.17 15.03
N ASP A 323 33.62 -12.83 16.21
CA ASP A 323 32.30 -12.65 16.83
C ASP A 323 31.14 -12.02 16.03
N LYS A 324 31.16 -11.98 14.70
CA LYS A 324 30.02 -11.49 13.91
C LYS A 324 28.96 -12.58 13.79
N LYS A 325 27.79 -12.32 14.37
CA LYS A 325 26.60 -13.14 14.17
C LYS A 325 26.29 -13.29 12.69
N GLU A 326 26.03 -14.53 12.23
CA GLU A 326 25.62 -14.79 10.86
C GLU A 326 24.26 -14.14 10.59
N THR A 327 24.18 -13.32 9.53
CA THR A 327 22.92 -12.70 9.06
C THR A 327 22.54 -13.27 7.71
N VAL A 328 21.24 -13.19 7.37
CA VAL A 328 20.76 -13.52 6.02
C VAL A 328 21.36 -12.56 4.99
N PRO A 329 21.58 -12.99 3.73
CA PRO A 329 22.05 -12.09 2.66
C PRO A 329 21.06 -10.95 2.38
N ASN A 330 19.78 -11.29 2.37
CA ASN A 330 18.62 -10.40 2.43
C ASN A 330 17.40 -11.15 2.95
N ALA A 331 16.39 -10.43 3.44
CA ALA A 331 15.21 -11.03 4.06
C ALA A 331 14.03 -11.22 3.10
N ASN A 332 14.17 -10.97 1.80
CA ASN A 332 13.06 -11.10 0.85
C ASN A 332 12.40 -12.48 0.94
N TYR A 333 13.20 -13.55 0.98
CA TYR A 333 12.67 -14.89 1.09
C TYR A 333 12.22 -15.31 2.49
N LEU A 334 12.56 -14.55 3.53
CA LEU A 334 11.90 -14.68 4.83
C LEU A 334 10.46 -14.17 4.76
N TRP A 335 10.24 -13.00 4.13
CA TRP A 335 8.90 -12.48 3.89
C TRP A 335 8.07 -13.43 3.04
N ILE A 336 8.61 -13.91 1.89
CA ILE A 336 7.95 -14.86 0.99
C ILE A 336 7.54 -16.12 1.76
N GLY A 337 8.45 -16.69 2.56
CA GLY A 337 8.19 -17.86 3.42
C GLY A 337 7.09 -17.59 4.46
N TYR A 338 7.13 -16.43 5.11
CA TYR A 338 6.12 -16.02 6.10
C TYR A 338 4.72 -15.96 5.48
N PHE A 339 4.58 -15.34 4.30
CA PHE A 339 3.29 -15.26 3.59
C PHE A 339 2.75 -16.65 3.28
N ALA A 340 3.58 -17.53 2.73
CA ALA A 340 3.21 -18.89 2.38
C ALA A 340 2.76 -19.71 3.60
N THR A 341 3.44 -19.54 4.74
CA THR A 341 3.20 -20.33 5.96
C THR A 341 2.12 -19.77 6.87
N ALA A 342 1.81 -18.47 6.80
CA ALA A 342 0.74 -17.87 7.59
C ALA A 342 -0.66 -18.25 7.07
N LEU A 343 -0.78 -18.63 5.82
CA LEU A 343 -2.06 -19.01 5.20
C LEU A 343 -2.64 -20.28 5.81
N ASN A 344 -3.92 -20.24 6.16
CA ASN A 344 -4.68 -21.44 6.48
C ASN A 344 -4.95 -22.30 5.21
N ALA A 345 -5.62 -23.44 5.36
CA ALA A 345 -5.86 -24.38 4.26
C ALA A 345 -6.64 -23.79 3.06
N ASN A 346 -7.33 -22.66 3.27
CA ASN A 346 -8.14 -21.98 2.25
C ASN A 346 -7.63 -20.57 1.95
N GLY A 347 -6.45 -20.21 2.47
CA GLY A 347 -5.96 -18.85 2.44
C GLY A 347 -5.37 -18.43 1.11
N LYS A 348 -5.45 -17.13 0.84
CA LYS A 348 -4.81 -16.45 -0.30
C LYS A 348 -3.90 -15.32 0.19
N ALA A 349 -2.81 -15.06 -0.52
CA ALA A 349 -1.94 -13.94 -0.18
C ALA A 349 -1.52 -13.12 -1.41
N ALA A 350 -1.20 -11.85 -1.17
CA ALA A 350 -0.60 -10.97 -2.15
C ALA A 350 0.57 -10.19 -1.51
N LEU A 351 1.73 -10.26 -2.12
CA LEU A 351 2.97 -9.69 -1.62
C LEU A 351 3.59 -8.77 -2.65
N VAL A 352 3.90 -7.54 -2.26
CA VAL A 352 4.77 -6.66 -3.07
C VAL A 352 6.22 -7.03 -2.78
N MET A 353 7.03 -7.22 -3.82
CA MET A 353 8.43 -7.58 -3.67
C MET A 353 9.30 -6.92 -4.75
N ALA A 354 10.58 -6.70 -4.42
CA ALA A 354 11.56 -6.27 -5.41
C ALA A 354 11.64 -7.26 -6.57
N ASN A 355 11.72 -6.76 -7.79
CA ASN A 355 11.76 -7.61 -8.99
C ASN A 355 12.94 -8.60 -8.98
N SER A 356 14.06 -8.25 -8.35
CA SER A 356 15.23 -9.13 -8.19
C SER A 356 14.95 -10.44 -7.45
N ALA A 357 13.91 -10.48 -6.60
CA ALA A 357 13.52 -11.72 -5.90
C ALA A 357 12.99 -12.79 -6.87
N SER A 358 12.43 -12.40 -8.01
CA SER A 358 11.87 -13.31 -9.01
C SER A 358 12.92 -14.20 -9.68
N ASP A 359 14.19 -13.75 -9.72
CA ASP A 359 15.31 -14.46 -10.37
C ASP A 359 16.50 -14.70 -9.42
N ALA A 360 16.34 -14.51 -8.11
CA ALA A 360 17.40 -14.68 -7.14
C ALA A 360 18.01 -16.10 -7.18
N GLY A 361 19.33 -16.20 -7.10
CA GLY A 361 20.08 -17.46 -7.15
C GLY A 361 20.44 -18.02 -5.77
N GLY A 362 21.23 -19.10 -5.76
CA GLY A 362 21.77 -19.68 -4.52
C GLY A 362 20.71 -20.26 -3.59
N SER A 363 20.80 -19.99 -2.28
CA SER A 363 19.83 -20.52 -1.29
C SER A 363 18.40 -19.99 -1.52
N GLU A 364 18.25 -18.82 -2.11
CA GLU A 364 16.95 -18.24 -2.43
C GLU A 364 16.27 -18.99 -3.59
N LEU A 365 17.04 -19.42 -4.59
CA LEU A 365 16.54 -20.31 -5.66
C LEU A 365 15.98 -21.61 -5.09
N GLU A 366 16.66 -22.23 -4.12
CA GLU A 366 16.18 -23.49 -3.53
C GLU A 366 14.87 -23.32 -2.76
N ILE A 367 14.67 -22.17 -2.11
CA ILE A 367 13.40 -21.83 -1.45
C ILE A 367 12.31 -21.61 -2.50
N ARG A 368 12.63 -20.89 -3.58
CA ARG A 368 11.70 -20.62 -4.69
C ARG A 368 11.24 -21.92 -5.37
N LYS A 369 12.16 -22.84 -5.63
CA LYS A 369 11.85 -24.18 -6.16
C LYS A 369 10.81 -24.89 -5.31
N ARG A 370 11.02 -24.96 -3.99
CA ARG A 370 10.08 -25.62 -3.07
C ARG A 370 8.69 -24.99 -3.10
N LEU A 371 8.60 -23.65 -3.13
CA LEU A 371 7.33 -22.94 -3.21
C LEU A 371 6.58 -23.22 -4.52
N ILE A 372 7.30 -23.28 -5.62
CA ILE A 372 6.75 -23.57 -6.96
C ILE A 372 6.29 -25.03 -7.04
N GLU A 373 7.14 -25.98 -6.62
CA GLU A 373 6.80 -27.42 -6.63
C GLU A 373 5.63 -27.75 -5.69
N ASP A 374 5.44 -26.99 -4.61
CA ASP A 374 4.28 -27.10 -3.72
C ASP A 374 2.97 -26.60 -4.39
N GLY A 375 3.09 -25.97 -5.57
CA GLY A 375 1.97 -25.46 -6.34
C GLY A 375 1.24 -24.31 -5.65
N LEU A 376 1.94 -23.55 -4.79
CA LEU A 376 1.34 -22.50 -3.97
C LEU A 376 1.25 -21.17 -4.69
N ILE A 377 2.22 -20.84 -5.56
CA ILE A 377 2.24 -19.58 -6.31
C ILE A 377 1.19 -19.68 -7.42
N SER A 378 0.18 -18.81 -7.37
CA SER A 378 -0.91 -18.79 -8.35
C SER A 378 -0.67 -17.83 -9.51
N GLN A 379 -0.09 -16.68 -9.20
CA GLN A 379 0.09 -15.60 -10.19
C GLN A 379 1.30 -14.74 -9.85
N MET A 380 1.97 -14.25 -10.89
CA MET A 380 3.04 -13.27 -10.81
C MET A 380 2.71 -12.07 -11.69
N VAL A 381 2.90 -10.86 -11.16
CA VAL A 381 2.61 -9.62 -11.92
C VAL A 381 3.80 -8.69 -11.85
N THR A 382 4.33 -8.28 -13.00
CA THR A 382 5.34 -7.22 -13.07
C THR A 382 4.64 -5.87 -13.22
N LEU A 383 4.86 -4.97 -12.26
CA LEU A 383 4.27 -3.63 -12.24
C LEU A 383 5.02 -2.65 -13.16
N PRO A 384 4.39 -1.57 -13.61
CA PRO A 384 5.08 -0.46 -14.25
C PRO A 384 6.16 0.14 -13.34
N SER A 385 7.21 0.70 -13.93
CA SER A 385 8.14 1.57 -13.21
C SER A 385 7.43 2.84 -12.72
N ASN A 386 8.00 3.51 -11.72
CA ASN A 386 7.45 4.76 -11.17
C ASN A 386 6.03 4.66 -10.59
N MET A 387 5.63 3.45 -10.18
CA MET A 387 4.38 3.27 -9.42
C MET A 387 4.56 3.66 -7.96
N PHE A 388 5.76 3.50 -7.41
CA PHE A 388 6.10 3.86 -6.04
C PHE A 388 6.92 5.15 -6.02
N SER A 389 6.61 6.03 -5.11
CA SER A 389 7.27 7.33 -4.99
C SER A 389 8.75 7.27 -4.61
N SER A 390 9.12 6.23 -3.88
CA SER A 390 10.49 6.02 -3.38
C SER A 390 11.34 5.08 -4.24
N VAL A 391 10.73 4.38 -5.21
CA VAL A 391 11.40 3.37 -6.03
C VAL A 391 11.01 3.54 -7.49
N THR A 392 12.00 3.90 -8.32
CA THR A 392 11.81 4.04 -9.77
C THR A 392 11.77 2.70 -10.51
N LEU A 393 12.34 1.64 -9.92
CA LEU A 393 12.38 0.32 -10.52
C LEU A 393 11.02 -0.39 -10.43
N PRO A 394 10.71 -1.27 -11.38
CA PRO A 394 9.52 -2.12 -11.31
C PRO A 394 9.53 -2.99 -10.04
N ALA A 395 8.39 -3.10 -9.37
CA ALA A 395 8.16 -4.12 -8.35
C ALA A 395 7.35 -5.28 -8.94
N THR A 396 7.34 -6.40 -8.25
CA THR A 396 6.60 -7.60 -8.65
C THR A 396 5.58 -7.94 -7.57
N LEU A 397 4.37 -8.29 -7.99
CA LEU A 397 3.36 -8.84 -7.08
C LEU A 397 3.41 -10.38 -7.16
N TRP A 398 3.48 -11.00 -5.99
CA TRP A 398 3.43 -12.45 -5.81
C TRP A 398 2.08 -12.81 -5.22
N PHE A 399 1.35 -13.70 -5.89
CA PHE A 399 0.08 -14.20 -5.38
C PHE A 399 0.17 -15.67 -5.02
N PHE A 400 -0.41 -16.02 -3.87
CA PHE A 400 -0.45 -17.36 -3.33
C PHE A 400 -1.90 -17.80 -3.14
N ASP A 401 -2.21 -19.06 -3.46
CA ASP A 401 -3.52 -19.65 -3.21
C ASP A 401 -3.38 -21.10 -2.74
N LYS A 402 -3.76 -21.38 -1.49
CA LYS A 402 -3.75 -22.75 -0.91
C LYS A 402 -4.77 -23.68 -1.59
N ARG A 403 -5.78 -23.14 -2.27
CA ARG A 403 -6.82 -23.90 -2.98
C ARG A 403 -6.58 -24.01 -4.48
N LYS A 404 -5.45 -23.52 -4.95
CA LYS A 404 -5.10 -23.57 -6.38
C LYS A 404 -5.33 -24.97 -6.95
N GLN A 405 -6.19 -25.08 -7.98
CA GLN A 405 -6.56 -26.35 -8.58
C GLN A 405 -5.50 -26.84 -9.57
N LYS A 406 -4.97 -25.95 -10.39
CA LYS A 406 -3.95 -26.24 -11.41
C LYS A 406 -2.57 -25.98 -10.80
N LYS A 407 -2.10 -26.94 -9.99
CA LYS A 407 -0.86 -26.77 -9.21
C LYS A 407 0.40 -26.66 -10.06
N ASP A 408 0.35 -27.18 -11.26
CA ASP A 408 1.43 -27.23 -12.25
C ASP A 408 1.48 -26.00 -13.17
N GLU A 409 0.60 -25.00 -12.97
CA GLU A 409 0.53 -23.79 -13.79
C GLU A 409 0.76 -22.53 -12.94
N ILE A 410 1.36 -21.50 -13.49
CA ILE A 410 1.42 -20.14 -12.91
C ILE A 410 0.96 -19.14 -13.98
N LEU A 411 0.06 -18.25 -13.61
CA LEU A 411 -0.36 -17.13 -14.44
C LEU A 411 0.67 -16.00 -14.33
N PHE A 412 1.27 -15.61 -15.44
CA PHE A 412 2.16 -14.44 -15.53
C PHE A 412 1.43 -13.28 -16.19
N VAL A 413 1.52 -12.11 -15.59
CA VAL A 413 0.96 -10.86 -16.13
C VAL A 413 2.06 -9.80 -16.17
N ASP A 414 2.28 -9.22 -17.32
CA ASP A 414 3.18 -8.09 -17.50
C ASP A 414 2.36 -6.80 -17.62
N ALA A 415 2.22 -6.11 -16.53
CA ALA A 415 1.46 -4.85 -16.48
C ALA A 415 2.31 -3.61 -16.80
N ARG A 416 3.60 -3.77 -17.18
CA ARG A 416 4.52 -2.64 -17.41
C ARG A 416 4.01 -1.62 -18.44
N GLY A 417 3.26 -2.09 -19.42
CA GLY A 417 2.62 -1.26 -20.46
C GLY A 417 1.24 -0.71 -20.08
N VAL A 418 0.69 -1.06 -18.90
CA VAL A 418 -0.67 -0.65 -18.49
C VAL A 418 -0.57 0.34 -17.34
N PHE A 419 -0.74 1.62 -17.60
CA PHE A 419 -0.70 2.67 -16.57
C PHE A 419 -1.34 3.97 -17.06
N THR A 420 -1.66 4.83 -16.11
CA THR A 420 -1.99 6.24 -16.34
C THR A 420 -0.84 7.10 -15.81
N GLN A 421 -0.29 7.97 -16.65
CA GLN A 421 0.75 8.90 -16.23
C GLN A 421 0.12 10.01 -15.39
N VAL A 422 0.62 10.20 -14.17
CA VAL A 422 0.17 11.27 -13.25
C VAL A 422 0.99 12.53 -13.48
N ASP A 423 2.31 12.39 -13.50
CA ASP A 423 3.29 13.42 -13.80
C ASP A 423 4.57 12.76 -14.37
N ARG A 424 5.66 13.53 -14.53
CA ARG A 424 6.91 13.01 -15.12
C ARG A 424 7.51 11.83 -14.35
N ALA A 425 7.28 11.75 -13.03
CA ALA A 425 7.91 10.80 -12.13
C ALA A 425 6.95 9.74 -11.60
N HIS A 426 5.63 9.90 -11.76
CA HIS A 426 4.65 9.05 -11.10
C HIS A 426 3.62 8.47 -12.06
N ARG A 427 3.31 7.20 -11.85
CA ARG A 427 2.30 6.42 -12.55
C ARG A 427 1.30 5.82 -11.57
N LYS A 428 0.09 5.55 -12.04
CA LYS A 428 -0.93 4.81 -11.31
C LYS A 428 -1.76 3.93 -12.23
N PHE A 429 -2.48 2.99 -11.68
CA PHE A 429 -3.60 2.36 -12.39
C PHE A 429 -4.85 3.23 -12.26
N SER A 430 -5.58 3.40 -13.35
CA SER A 430 -6.96 3.90 -13.31
C SER A 430 -7.93 2.78 -12.87
N ASP A 431 -9.15 3.13 -12.48
CA ASP A 431 -10.14 2.15 -12.04
C ASP A 431 -10.45 1.09 -13.10
N TRP A 432 -10.54 1.49 -14.38
CA TRP A 432 -10.77 0.53 -15.45
C TRP A 432 -9.55 -0.36 -15.72
N GLN A 433 -8.32 0.17 -15.55
CA GLN A 433 -7.09 -0.64 -15.68
C GLN A 433 -7.02 -1.71 -14.60
N ILE A 434 -7.39 -1.36 -13.35
CA ILE A 434 -7.46 -2.32 -12.25
C ILE A 434 -8.45 -3.44 -12.58
N LYS A 435 -9.66 -3.10 -13.03
CA LYS A 435 -10.69 -4.07 -13.40
C LYS A 435 -10.27 -4.95 -14.57
N ASN A 436 -9.69 -4.36 -15.62
CA ASN A 436 -9.24 -5.09 -16.80
C ASN A 436 -8.04 -6.00 -16.52
N LEU A 437 -7.13 -5.61 -15.65
CA LEU A 437 -6.06 -6.50 -15.18
C LEU A 437 -6.61 -7.59 -14.26
N GLY A 438 -7.58 -7.27 -13.40
CA GLY A 438 -8.21 -8.22 -12.50
C GLY A 438 -9.04 -9.29 -13.22
N ILE A 439 -9.70 -8.92 -14.34
CA ILE A 439 -10.50 -9.86 -15.12
C ILE A 439 -9.64 -10.97 -15.75
N ILE A 440 -8.35 -10.74 -16.01
CA ILE A 440 -7.43 -11.76 -16.52
C ILE A 440 -7.39 -12.96 -15.57
N THR A 441 -7.28 -12.70 -14.27
CA THR A 441 -7.29 -13.75 -13.24
C THR A 441 -8.61 -14.50 -13.23
N ARG A 442 -9.75 -13.81 -13.30
CA ARG A 442 -11.08 -14.42 -13.30
C ARG A 442 -11.30 -15.29 -14.52
N LEU A 443 -10.91 -14.81 -15.70
CA LEU A 443 -10.99 -15.60 -16.93
C LEU A 443 -10.12 -16.86 -16.85
N TYR A 444 -8.91 -16.76 -16.29
CA TYR A 444 -8.05 -17.93 -16.03
C TYR A 444 -8.69 -18.93 -15.07
N GLU A 445 -9.41 -18.45 -14.05
CA GLU A 445 -10.20 -19.27 -13.12
C GLU A 445 -11.53 -19.79 -13.74
N GLY A 446 -11.89 -19.33 -14.94
CA GLY A 446 -13.10 -19.75 -15.67
C GLY A 446 -14.36 -18.94 -15.36
N ASP A 447 -14.23 -17.79 -14.69
CA ASP A 447 -15.36 -16.90 -14.36
C ASP A 447 -15.71 -15.97 -15.54
N THR A 448 -16.38 -16.54 -16.54
CA THR A 448 -16.88 -15.80 -17.71
C THR A 448 -18.03 -14.85 -17.36
N ALA A 449 -18.76 -15.11 -16.28
CA ALA A 449 -19.85 -14.24 -15.83
C ALA A 449 -19.35 -12.87 -15.35
N ALA A 450 -18.19 -12.83 -14.69
CA ALA A 450 -17.56 -11.58 -14.30
C ALA A 450 -17.14 -10.73 -15.52
N PHE A 451 -16.67 -11.35 -16.58
CA PHE A 451 -16.32 -10.67 -17.83
C PHE A 451 -17.55 -10.00 -18.48
N GLU A 452 -18.66 -10.73 -18.61
CA GLU A 452 -19.89 -10.18 -19.17
C GLU A 452 -20.46 -9.06 -18.29
N ALA A 453 -20.42 -9.21 -16.98
CA ALA A 453 -20.85 -8.16 -16.05
C ALA A 453 -20.01 -6.87 -16.22
N LEU A 454 -18.71 -7.00 -16.39
CA LEU A 454 -17.81 -5.87 -16.61
C LEU A 454 -18.08 -5.15 -17.95
N LYS A 455 -18.35 -5.89 -19.03
CA LYS A 455 -18.78 -5.32 -20.32
C LYS A 455 -20.07 -4.51 -20.20
N VAL A 456 -21.07 -5.06 -19.49
CA VAL A 456 -22.34 -4.36 -19.22
C VAL A 456 -22.10 -3.08 -18.44
N GLU A 457 -21.24 -3.12 -17.43
CA GLU A 457 -20.86 -1.92 -16.66
C GLU A 457 -20.23 -0.85 -17.55
N TYR A 458 -19.27 -1.21 -18.39
CA TYR A 458 -18.61 -0.25 -19.29
C TYR A 458 -19.56 0.37 -20.32
N LYS A 459 -20.45 -0.43 -20.90
CA LYS A 459 -21.49 0.07 -21.81
C LYS A 459 -22.41 1.06 -21.11
N LYS A 460 -22.84 0.75 -19.88
CA LYS A 460 -23.70 1.62 -19.07
C LYS A 460 -23.02 2.95 -18.71
N ASN A 461 -21.73 2.92 -18.40
CA ASN A 461 -20.96 4.09 -17.96
C ASN A 461 -20.30 4.84 -19.11
N GLY A 462 -20.45 4.39 -20.36
CA GLY A 462 -19.88 5.02 -21.55
C GLY A 462 -18.34 4.91 -21.64
N ASN A 463 -17.73 3.94 -20.95
CA ASN A 463 -16.28 3.75 -20.97
C ASN A 463 -15.85 2.91 -22.19
N ALA A 464 -15.81 3.54 -23.35
CA ALA A 464 -15.47 2.88 -24.63
C ALA A 464 -14.02 2.38 -24.65
N GLU A 465 -13.07 3.14 -24.11
CA GLU A 465 -11.65 2.76 -24.06
C GLU A 465 -11.45 1.43 -23.31
N ALA A 466 -12.00 1.33 -22.11
CA ALA A 466 -11.91 0.12 -21.31
C ALA A 466 -12.56 -1.09 -21.98
N LEU A 467 -13.71 -0.88 -22.63
CA LEU A 467 -14.42 -1.93 -23.36
C LEU A 467 -13.62 -2.43 -24.57
N THR A 468 -13.09 -1.51 -25.37
CA THR A 468 -12.27 -1.84 -26.55
C THR A 468 -11.03 -2.62 -26.13
N TRP A 469 -10.30 -2.15 -25.10
CA TRP A 469 -9.13 -2.85 -24.57
C TRP A 469 -9.44 -4.30 -24.18
N LEU A 470 -10.61 -4.51 -23.57
CA LEU A 470 -11.06 -5.81 -23.08
C LEU A 470 -11.43 -6.75 -24.24
N GLU A 471 -12.24 -6.25 -25.20
CA GLU A 471 -12.75 -7.04 -26.34
C GLU A 471 -11.65 -7.41 -27.35
N GLU A 472 -10.66 -6.56 -27.56
CA GLU A 472 -9.51 -6.86 -28.41
C GLU A 472 -8.67 -8.01 -27.86
N ARG A 473 -8.50 -8.10 -26.55
CA ARG A 473 -7.63 -9.08 -25.87
C ARG A 473 -8.34 -10.38 -25.59
N PHE A 474 -9.63 -10.32 -25.24
CA PHE A 474 -10.46 -11.47 -24.88
C PHE A 474 -11.82 -11.44 -25.61
N PRO A 475 -11.82 -11.53 -26.98
CA PRO A 475 -13.04 -11.35 -27.79
C PRO A 475 -14.16 -12.33 -27.43
N ASP A 476 -13.80 -13.57 -27.04
CA ASP A 476 -14.73 -14.65 -26.74
C ASP A 476 -15.11 -14.71 -25.25
N GLY A 477 -14.60 -13.78 -24.41
CA GLY A 477 -14.84 -13.80 -22.96
C GLY A 477 -14.25 -15.03 -22.26
N VAL A 478 -13.23 -15.65 -22.86
CA VAL A 478 -12.50 -16.81 -22.32
C VAL A 478 -11.02 -16.46 -22.20
N TYR A 479 -10.33 -16.99 -21.20
CA TYR A 479 -8.89 -16.81 -21.06
C TYR A 479 -8.14 -17.31 -22.30
N ARG A 480 -7.22 -16.51 -22.76
CA ARG A 480 -6.17 -16.88 -23.72
C ARG A 480 -4.88 -16.16 -23.37
N ASP A 481 -3.77 -16.73 -23.77
CA ASP A 481 -2.48 -16.04 -23.70
C ASP A 481 -2.49 -14.83 -24.63
N VAL A 482 -2.00 -13.69 -24.14
CA VAL A 482 -1.89 -12.44 -24.90
C VAL A 482 -0.44 -11.98 -24.86
N THR A 483 0.24 -12.04 -26.00
CA THR A 483 1.65 -11.63 -26.12
C THR A 483 1.87 -10.24 -25.54
N GLY A 484 2.90 -10.08 -24.73
CA GLY A 484 3.24 -8.82 -24.05
C GLY A 484 2.33 -8.44 -22.88
N LEU A 485 1.30 -9.25 -22.54
CA LEU A 485 0.40 -8.95 -21.44
C LEU A 485 0.27 -10.12 -20.45
N CYS A 486 -0.15 -11.31 -20.90
CA CYS A 486 -0.36 -12.44 -19.99
C CYS A 486 -0.11 -13.79 -20.66
N LYS A 487 0.43 -14.74 -19.88
CA LYS A 487 0.61 -16.12 -20.29
C LYS A 487 0.53 -17.06 -19.10
N VAL A 488 -0.06 -18.24 -19.32
CA VAL A 488 0.02 -19.35 -18.38
C VAL A 488 1.26 -20.19 -18.72
N ALA A 489 2.17 -20.30 -17.76
CA ALA A 489 3.32 -21.21 -17.90
C ALA A 489 3.10 -22.45 -17.03
N LYS A 490 3.39 -23.63 -17.60
CA LYS A 490 3.41 -24.91 -16.90
C LYS A 490 4.76 -25.17 -16.25
N LEU A 491 4.79 -26.04 -15.26
CA LEU A 491 6.05 -26.48 -14.64
C LEU A 491 6.96 -27.17 -15.66
N ASP A 492 6.39 -28.08 -16.45
CA ASP A 492 7.08 -28.86 -17.50
C ASP A 492 6.70 -28.39 -18.90
N GLY A 493 7.55 -28.70 -19.87
CA GLY A 493 7.35 -28.41 -21.29
C GLY A 493 8.35 -27.42 -21.83
N GLU A 494 8.36 -27.26 -23.16
CA GLU A 494 9.16 -26.25 -23.84
C GLU A 494 8.81 -24.85 -23.30
N ASP A 495 9.80 -24.11 -22.86
CA ASP A 495 9.65 -22.84 -22.12
C ASP A 495 8.91 -22.97 -20.78
N GLY A 496 8.85 -24.16 -20.19
CA GLY A 496 8.28 -24.39 -18.87
C GLY A 496 9.09 -23.73 -17.75
N ILE A 497 8.49 -23.63 -16.56
CA ILE A 497 9.10 -22.94 -15.43
C ILE A 497 10.43 -23.62 -15.01
N ARG A 498 10.51 -24.95 -15.11
CA ARG A 498 11.74 -25.69 -14.84
C ARG A 498 12.82 -25.41 -15.87
N ASP A 499 12.47 -25.33 -17.15
CA ASP A 499 13.39 -25.00 -18.25
C ASP A 499 13.91 -23.56 -18.15
N GLN A 500 13.12 -22.66 -17.55
CA GLN A 500 13.49 -21.27 -17.27
C GLN A 500 14.17 -21.10 -15.90
N ASP A 501 14.85 -22.12 -15.37
CA ASP A 501 15.55 -22.11 -14.06
C ASP A 501 14.66 -21.62 -12.90
N TYR A 502 13.39 -21.99 -12.93
CA TYR A 502 12.38 -21.52 -11.96
C TYR A 502 12.29 -20.00 -11.83
N SER A 503 12.60 -19.26 -12.87
CA SER A 503 12.37 -17.83 -12.92
C SER A 503 10.89 -17.51 -12.73
N LEU A 504 10.60 -16.46 -11.99
CA LEU A 504 9.24 -15.92 -11.83
C LEU A 504 9.09 -14.52 -12.45
N ASN A 505 10.00 -14.17 -13.36
CA ASN A 505 9.94 -12.91 -14.10
C ASN A 505 8.98 -13.05 -15.27
N ALA A 506 7.86 -12.31 -15.25
CA ALA A 506 6.83 -12.38 -16.29
C ALA A 506 7.37 -12.13 -17.71
N GLY A 507 8.38 -11.28 -17.86
CA GLY A 507 8.99 -10.98 -19.14
C GLY A 507 9.62 -12.18 -19.87
N ARG A 508 9.93 -13.27 -19.15
CA ARG A 508 10.44 -14.50 -19.76
C ARG A 508 9.35 -15.34 -20.44
N TYR A 509 8.09 -15.13 -20.07
CA TYR A 509 6.97 -15.97 -20.49
C TYR A 509 6.03 -15.26 -21.45
N VAL A 510 5.68 -13.98 -21.20
CA VAL A 510 4.61 -13.29 -21.95
C VAL A 510 5.02 -12.86 -23.36
N GLY A 511 6.32 -12.95 -23.69
CA GLY A 511 6.86 -12.48 -24.97
C GLY A 511 6.94 -10.96 -25.07
N VAL A 512 7.41 -10.49 -26.21
CA VAL A 512 7.53 -9.06 -26.53
C VAL A 512 6.67 -8.77 -27.75
N VAL A 513 5.85 -7.72 -27.67
CA VAL A 513 5.18 -7.18 -28.85
C VAL A 513 6.22 -6.34 -29.61
N ILE A 514 6.57 -6.80 -30.78
CA ILE A 514 7.40 -6.02 -31.70
C ILE A 514 6.40 -5.15 -32.49
N GLU A 515 6.38 -3.87 -32.16
CA GLU A 515 5.62 -2.90 -32.97
C GLU A 515 6.34 -2.78 -34.30
N ASP A 516 5.62 -2.98 -35.40
CA ASP A 516 6.11 -2.68 -36.73
C ASP A 516 6.16 -1.16 -36.82
N ASP A 517 7.36 -0.61 -36.88
CA ASP A 517 7.61 0.83 -37.04
C ASP A 517 7.25 1.36 -38.44
N GLY A 518 6.78 0.46 -39.30
CA GLY A 518 6.40 0.78 -40.69
C GLY A 518 7.58 1.14 -41.58
N MET A 519 8.82 0.98 -41.09
CA MET A 519 10.02 1.24 -41.87
C MET A 519 10.37 0.04 -42.75
N THR A 520 10.75 0.29 -43.95
CA THR A 520 11.41 -0.71 -44.80
C THR A 520 12.83 -0.97 -44.29
N GLU A 521 13.41 -2.12 -44.60
CA GLU A 521 14.79 -2.45 -44.25
C GLU A 521 15.79 -1.37 -44.65
N ALA A 522 15.56 -0.74 -45.83
CA ALA A 522 16.38 0.34 -46.33
C ALA A 522 16.24 1.63 -45.49
N GLU A 523 15.03 1.98 -45.08
CA GLU A 523 14.76 3.15 -44.22
C GLU A 523 15.35 2.95 -42.82
N PHE A 524 15.19 1.75 -42.24
CA PHE A 524 15.81 1.40 -40.97
C PHE A 524 17.34 1.49 -41.04
N ALA A 525 17.96 0.93 -42.09
CA ALA A 525 19.40 1.00 -42.29
C ALA A 525 19.89 2.45 -42.42
N ALA A 526 19.14 3.31 -43.12
CA ALA A 526 19.45 4.72 -43.27
C ALA A 526 19.36 5.49 -41.96
N GLU A 527 18.30 5.25 -41.13
CA GLU A 527 18.14 5.88 -39.84
C GLU A 527 19.20 5.40 -38.85
N MET A 528 19.54 4.11 -38.85
CA MET A 528 20.64 3.55 -38.05
C MET A 528 22.00 4.17 -38.42
N ALA A 529 22.27 4.39 -39.72
CA ALA A 529 23.48 5.05 -40.18
C ALA A 529 23.55 6.49 -39.66
N LYS A 530 22.45 7.23 -39.74
CA LYS A 530 22.33 8.60 -39.23
C LYS A 530 22.53 8.67 -37.71
N MET A 531 21.88 7.81 -36.94
CA MET A 531 22.06 7.73 -35.49
C MET A 531 23.50 7.41 -35.09
N ASN A 532 24.17 6.52 -35.81
CA ASN A 532 25.57 6.20 -35.61
C ASN A 532 26.50 7.39 -35.89
N GLU A 533 26.18 8.21 -36.88
CA GLU A 533 26.95 9.43 -37.19
C GLU A 533 26.74 10.49 -36.10
N GLU A 534 25.50 10.70 -35.65
CA GLU A 534 25.17 11.58 -34.51
C GLU A 534 25.88 11.14 -33.23
N LEU A 535 25.88 9.84 -32.93
CA LEU A 535 26.57 9.27 -31.76
C LEU A 535 28.09 9.52 -31.83
N ARG A 536 28.70 9.39 -33.02
CA ARG A 536 30.13 9.70 -33.20
C ARG A 536 30.41 11.18 -32.95
N ALA A 537 29.57 12.06 -33.53
CA ALA A 537 29.71 13.50 -33.35
C ALA A 537 29.56 13.92 -31.88
N LEU A 538 28.57 13.39 -31.17
CA LEU A 538 28.40 13.61 -29.74
C LEU A 538 29.54 13.04 -28.90
N GLY A 539 30.11 11.90 -29.28
CA GLY A 539 31.27 11.31 -28.64
C GLY A 539 32.57 12.11 -28.85
N GLU A 540 32.72 12.76 -30.01
CA GLU A 540 33.83 13.68 -30.27
C GLU A 540 33.69 14.98 -29.48
N GLU A 541 32.49 15.55 -29.43
CA GLU A 541 32.19 16.75 -28.67
C GLU A 541 32.38 16.51 -27.15
N ALA A 542 31.93 15.36 -26.64
CA ALA A 542 32.15 14.99 -25.25
C ALA A 542 33.65 14.93 -24.90
N ARG A 543 34.46 14.30 -25.75
CA ARG A 543 35.93 14.26 -25.57
C ARG A 543 36.58 15.62 -25.65
N ARG A 544 36.10 16.50 -26.54
CA ARG A 544 36.56 17.88 -26.65
C ARG A 544 36.29 18.65 -25.35
N LEU A 545 35.04 18.57 -24.84
CA LEU A 545 34.63 19.23 -23.61
C LEU A 545 35.37 18.67 -22.38
N GLU A 546 35.59 17.36 -22.33
CA GLU A 546 36.41 16.72 -21.29
C GLU A 546 37.83 17.25 -21.29
N GLY A 547 38.45 17.41 -22.49
CA GLY A 547 39.77 17.98 -22.67
C GLY A 547 39.86 19.45 -22.21
N GLU A 548 38.82 20.25 -22.49
CA GLU A 548 38.74 21.65 -22.03
C GLU A 548 38.61 21.72 -20.49
N ILE A 549 37.73 20.92 -19.88
CA ILE A 549 37.55 20.86 -18.41
C ILE A 549 38.86 20.43 -17.72
N LEU A 550 39.52 19.40 -18.23
CA LEU A 550 40.83 18.95 -17.68
C LEU A 550 41.95 19.97 -17.89
N GLY A 551 41.93 20.68 -19.05
CA GLY A 551 42.87 21.75 -19.32
C GLY A 551 42.69 22.98 -18.42
N ASP A 552 41.48 23.39 -18.16
CA ASP A 552 41.16 24.51 -17.25
C ASP A 552 41.31 24.12 -15.77
N GLY A 553 41.06 22.85 -15.39
CA GLY A 553 41.35 22.34 -14.03
C GLY A 553 42.85 22.43 -13.67
N GLY A 554 43.72 22.26 -14.65
CA GLY A 554 45.17 22.48 -14.46
C GLY A 554 45.58 23.94 -14.27
N ARG A 555 44.78 24.92 -14.72
CA ARG A 555 45.01 26.36 -14.52
C ARG A 555 44.49 26.91 -13.19
N ILE A 556 43.58 26.20 -12.54
CA ILE A 556 43.01 26.61 -11.24
C ILE A 556 43.85 26.06 -10.05
N SER A 557 44.63 25.01 -10.28
CA SER A 557 45.49 24.35 -9.26
C SER A 557 46.99 24.76 -9.32
N GLY A 558 47.35 25.79 -10.10
CA GLY A 558 48.71 26.35 -10.18
C GLY A 558 48.91 27.65 -9.40
#